data_64470c44cedb57daac6c7620a1973e40
#
_entry.id   64470c44cedb57daac6c7620a1973e40
#
_cell.length_a   1.000
_cell.length_b   1.000
_cell.length_c   1.000
_cell.angle_alpha   90.00
_cell.angle_beta   90.00
_cell.angle_gamma   90.00
#
_symmetry.space_group_name_H-M   'P 1'
#
loop_
_entity.id
_entity.type
_entity.pdbx_description
1 polymer ?
#
loop_
_entity_poly.entity_id
_entity_poly.type
_entity_poly.pdbx_seq_one_letter_code
_entity_poly.pdbx_strand_id
1 'polypeptide(L)'
;MKVTETKSTTVNFDKSVYTNTYVSNWSGEVEFKFSDEFSDGTEFKLSINVPIETARSILAELQTDIEGYDKYLAEKAEQEAAKKAEESQESDS
;
A
#
# COMPACT_ATOMS: atom_id res chain seq x y z
N MET A 1 3.34 -0.51 -28.11
CA MET A 1 2.21 -1.40 -27.90
C MET A 1 0.92 -0.59 -27.95
N LYS A 2 -0.02 -1.05 -28.75
CA LYS A 2 -1.29 -0.35 -28.90
C LYS A 2 -2.37 -1.08 -28.13
N VAL A 3 -2.98 -0.41 -27.14
CA VAL A 3 -4.04 -1.01 -26.33
C VAL A 3 -5.37 -0.59 -26.94
N THR A 4 -6.14 -1.58 -27.41
CA THR A 4 -7.45 -1.37 -28.02
C THR A 4 -8.60 -1.53 -27.04
N GLU A 5 -8.34 -2.17 -25.91
CA GLU A 5 -9.33 -2.38 -24.85
C GLU A 5 -8.71 -2.03 -23.50
N THR A 6 -9.50 -1.40 -22.63
CA THR A 6 -9.10 -1.17 -21.25
C THR A 6 -9.85 -2.12 -20.35
N LYS A 7 -9.09 -2.91 -19.59
CA LYS A 7 -9.66 -3.80 -18.57
C LYS A 7 -9.14 -3.35 -17.21
N SER A 8 -10.04 -3.25 -16.25
CA SER A 8 -9.68 -2.87 -14.90
C SER A 8 -10.09 -3.97 -13.93
N THR A 9 -9.14 -4.38 -13.09
CA THR A 9 -9.40 -5.37 -12.04
C THR A 9 -8.92 -4.77 -10.72
N THR A 10 -9.80 -4.79 -9.73
CA THR A 10 -9.47 -4.28 -8.39
C THR A 10 -9.61 -5.42 -7.40
N VAL A 11 -8.56 -5.60 -6.59
CA VAL A 11 -8.57 -6.56 -5.48
C VAL A 11 -8.33 -5.78 -4.20
N ASN A 12 -9.26 -5.90 -3.26
CA ASN A 12 -9.17 -5.20 -1.97
C ASN A 12 -8.96 -6.23 -0.86
N PHE A 13 -8.00 -5.96 0.01
CA PHE A 13 -7.78 -6.74 1.21
C PHE A 13 -8.22 -5.92 2.42
N ASP A 14 -9.06 -6.51 3.27
CA ASP A 14 -9.60 -5.83 4.45
C ASP A 14 -8.58 -5.67 5.57
N LYS A 15 -7.52 -6.44 5.52
CA LYS A 15 -6.47 -6.48 6.55
C LYS A 15 -5.13 -6.74 5.88
N SER A 16 -4.06 -6.63 6.68
CA SER A 16 -2.74 -6.99 6.21
C SER A 16 -2.70 -8.46 5.79
N VAL A 17 -2.19 -8.71 4.60
CA VAL A 17 -2.04 -10.06 4.06
C VAL A 17 -0.56 -10.41 3.96
N TYR A 18 -0.27 -11.68 3.86
CA TYR A 18 1.10 -12.13 3.66
C TYR A 18 1.58 -11.71 2.26
N THR A 19 2.73 -11.08 2.21
CA THR A 19 3.33 -10.65 0.95
C THR A 19 4.73 -11.23 0.80
N ASN A 20 5.08 -11.53 -0.44
CA ASN A 20 6.40 -12.00 -0.78
C ASN A 20 6.77 -11.44 -2.16
N THR A 21 8.04 -11.08 -2.32
CA THR A 21 8.54 -10.61 -3.60
C THR A 21 9.74 -11.45 -4.02
N TYR A 22 9.87 -11.67 -5.30
CA TYR A 22 10.98 -12.43 -5.85
C TYR A 22 11.47 -11.75 -7.13
N VAL A 23 12.78 -11.59 -7.23
CA VAL A 23 13.41 -11.06 -8.44
C VAL A 23 14.15 -12.20 -9.12
N SER A 24 13.80 -12.49 -10.36
CA SER A 24 14.47 -13.52 -11.13
C SER A 24 15.75 -12.94 -11.72
N ASN A 25 16.89 -13.51 -11.33
CA ASN A 25 18.18 -13.15 -11.91
C ASN A 25 18.30 -13.60 -13.38
N TRP A 26 17.43 -14.50 -13.77
CA TRP A 26 17.44 -15.06 -15.13
C TRP A 26 16.69 -14.17 -16.11
N SER A 27 15.50 -13.72 -15.76
CA SER A 27 14.63 -12.99 -16.67
C SER A 27 14.55 -11.47 -16.36
N GLY A 28 14.99 -11.06 -15.18
CA GLY A 28 14.83 -9.68 -14.75
C GLY A 28 13.38 -9.31 -14.45
N GLU A 29 12.53 -10.30 -14.21
CA GLU A 29 11.16 -10.07 -13.82
C GLU A 29 11.02 -10.11 -12.30
N VAL A 30 10.08 -9.30 -11.79
CA VAL A 30 9.76 -9.26 -10.37
C VAL A 30 8.37 -9.84 -10.19
N GLU A 31 8.26 -10.78 -9.27
CA GLU A 31 6.98 -11.38 -8.90
C GLU A 31 6.54 -10.82 -7.55
N PHE A 32 5.32 -10.29 -7.52
CA PHE A 32 4.66 -9.87 -6.28
C PHE A 32 3.61 -10.91 -5.94
N LYS A 33 3.75 -11.52 -4.77
CA LYS A 33 2.81 -12.53 -4.29
C LYS A 33 2.05 -12.00 -3.09
N PHE A 34 0.75 -12.20 -3.09
CA PHE A 34 -0.14 -11.86 -1.98
C PHE A 34 -0.92 -13.10 -1.63
N SER A 35 -1.02 -13.42 -0.35
CA SER A 35 -1.82 -14.56 0.09
C SER A 35 -2.60 -14.22 1.34
N ASP A 36 -3.80 -14.75 1.42
CA ASP A 36 -4.67 -14.63 2.58
C ASP A 36 -5.36 -15.97 2.79
N GLU A 37 -5.56 -16.32 4.07
CA GLU A 37 -6.27 -17.54 4.44
C GLU A 37 -7.58 -17.14 5.12
N PHE A 38 -8.68 -17.66 4.59
CA PHE A 38 -10.00 -17.36 5.12
C PHE A 38 -10.33 -18.33 6.26
N SER A 39 -11.27 -17.92 7.11
CA SER A 39 -11.69 -18.69 8.26
C SER A 39 -12.31 -20.05 7.92
N ASP A 40 -12.79 -20.20 6.68
CA ASP A 40 -13.37 -21.47 6.20
C ASP A 40 -12.32 -22.44 5.65
N GLY A 41 -11.04 -22.09 5.73
CA GLY A 41 -9.94 -22.90 5.24
C GLY A 41 -9.57 -22.68 3.78
N THR A 42 -10.26 -21.78 3.07
CA THR A 42 -9.86 -21.44 1.70
C THR A 42 -8.70 -20.44 1.72
N GLU A 43 -7.87 -20.52 0.69
CA GLU A 43 -6.75 -19.59 0.50
C GLU A 43 -6.98 -18.74 -0.73
N PHE A 44 -6.66 -17.46 -0.63
CA PHE A 44 -6.59 -16.58 -1.80
C PHE A 44 -5.11 -16.32 -2.09
N LYS A 45 -4.72 -16.50 -3.35
CA LYS A 45 -3.36 -16.22 -3.80
C LYS A 45 -3.42 -15.36 -5.05
N LEU A 46 -2.66 -14.29 -5.05
CA LEU A 46 -2.52 -13.41 -6.20
C LEU A 46 -1.04 -13.26 -6.52
N SER A 47 -0.69 -13.46 -7.78
CA SER A 47 0.68 -13.29 -8.24
C SER A 47 0.68 -12.31 -9.41
N ILE A 48 1.57 -11.32 -9.35
CA ILE A 48 1.72 -10.31 -10.39
C ILE A 48 3.18 -10.30 -10.80
N ASN A 49 3.43 -10.48 -12.09
CA ASN A 49 4.78 -10.47 -12.65
C ASN A 49 4.96 -9.21 -13.50
N VAL A 50 6.03 -8.47 -13.24
CA VAL A 50 6.34 -7.24 -13.98
C VAL A 50 7.83 -7.21 -14.33
N PRO A 51 8.22 -6.51 -15.40
CA PRO A 51 9.64 -6.27 -15.66
C PRO A 51 10.29 -5.47 -14.53
N ILE A 52 11.61 -5.64 -14.35
CA ILE A 52 12.34 -4.96 -13.26
C ILE A 52 12.18 -3.43 -13.34
N GLU A 53 12.15 -2.85 -14.52
CA GLU A 53 11.99 -1.41 -14.67
C GLU A 53 10.63 -0.94 -14.18
N THR A 54 9.59 -1.71 -14.44
CA THR A 54 8.25 -1.43 -13.91
C THR A 54 8.24 -1.53 -12.40
N ALA A 55 8.90 -2.55 -11.84
CA ALA A 55 8.99 -2.71 -10.39
C ALA A 55 9.73 -1.54 -9.73
N ARG A 56 10.79 -1.03 -10.36
CA ARG A 56 11.51 0.15 -9.87
C ARG A 56 10.62 1.39 -9.85
N SER A 57 9.81 1.57 -10.90
CA SER A 57 8.85 2.67 -10.95
C SER A 57 7.79 2.55 -9.85
N ILE A 58 7.27 1.34 -9.64
CA ILE A 58 6.31 1.08 -8.57
C ILE A 58 6.92 1.40 -7.21
N LEU A 59 8.15 0.94 -6.97
CA LEU A 59 8.84 1.20 -5.70
C LEU A 59 9.01 2.69 -5.44
N ALA A 60 9.45 3.44 -6.44
CA ALA A 60 9.67 4.88 -6.29
C ALA A 60 8.37 5.63 -6.02
N GLU A 61 7.30 5.32 -6.76
CA GLU A 61 6.00 5.92 -6.56
C GLU A 61 5.41 5.58 -5.20
N LEU A 62 5.49 4.30 -4.82
CA LEU A 62 4.98 3.83 -3.55
C LEU A 62 5.71 4.47 -2.38
N GLN A 63 7.03 4.60 -2.46
CA GLN A 63 7.83 5.23 -1.43
C GLN A 63 7.40 6.69 -1.22
N THR A 64 7.22 7.44 -2.32
CA THR A 64 6.76 8.82 -2.26
C THR A 64 5.36 8.92 -1.65
N ASP A 65 4.46 8.03 -2.04
CA ASP A 65 3.08 8.02 -1.55
C ASP A 65 3.03 7.68 -0.06
N ILE A 66 3.84 6.73 0.38
CA ILE A 66 3.92 6.36 1.81
C ILE A 66 4.48 7.52 2.63
N GLU A 67 5.52 8.17 2.15
CA GLU A 67 6.10 9.35 2.82
C GLU A 67 5.06 10.46 2.95
N GLY A 68 4.28 10.69 1.91
CA GLY A 68 3.19 11.67 1.92
C GLY A 68 2.11 11.33 2.95
N TYR A 69 1.76 10.04 3.04
CA TYR A 69 0.79 9.58 4.02
C TYR A 69 1.31 9.74 5.46
N ASP A 70 2.56 9.37 5.70
CA ASP A 70 3.18 9.51 7.02
C ASP A 70 3.23 10.98 7.45
N LYS A 71 3.54 11.87 6.52
CA LYS A 71 3.53 13.31 6.77
C LYS A 71 2.13 13.81 7.12
N TYR A 72 1.12 13.35 6.39
CA TYR A 72 -0.26 13.68 6.66
C TYR A 72 -0.69 13.25 8.07
N LEU A 73 -0.31 12.03 8.47
CA LEU A 73 -0.63 11.52 9.82
C LEU A 73 0.06 12.35 10.91
N ALA A 74 1.31 12.74 10.69
CA ALA A 74 2.04 13.57 11.64
C ALA A 74 1.37 14.93 11.81
N GLU A 75 0.99 15.58 10.72
CA GLU A 75 0.31 16.87 10.74
C GLU A 75 -1.06 16.76 11.43
N LYS A 76 -1.80 15.69 11.15
CA LYS A 76 -3.10 15.45 11.77
C LYS A 76 -2.98 15.25 13.27
N ALA A 77 -1.97 14.50 13.71
CA ALA A 77 -1.71 14.29 15.14
C ALA A 77 -1.38 15.59 15.85
N GLU A 78 -0.58 16.46 15.21
CA GLU A 78 -0.27 17.79 15.76
C GLU A 78 -1.52 18.65 15.89
N GLN A 79 -2.37 18.66 14.88
CA GLN A 79 -3.62 19.42 14.90
C GLN A 79 -4.56 18.92 15.99
N GLU A 80 -4.68 17.63 16.17
CA GLU A 80 -5.51 17.05 17.23
C GLU A 80 -4.95 17.36 18.62
N ALA A 81 -3.65 17.31 18.79
CA ALA A 81 -3.01 17.64 20.04
C ALA A 81 -3.20 19.13 20.39
N ALA A 82 -3.04 20.01 19.40
CA ALA A 82 -3.27 21.45 19.58
C ALA A 82 -4.74 21.74 19.94
N LYS A 83 -5.66 21.06 19.27
CA LYS A 83 -7.09 21.22 19.54
C LYS A 83 -7.45 20.75 20.95
N LYS A 84 -6.90 19.63 21.39
CA LYS A 84 -7.11 19.16 22.77
C LYS A 84 -6.56 20.12 23.82
N ALA A 85 -5.38 20.70 23.55
CA ALA A 85 -4.79 21.69 24.44
C ALA A 85 -5.68 22.93 24.58
N GLU A 86 -6.25 23.40 23.47
CA GLU A 86 -7.18 24.53 23.48
C GLU A 86 -8.47 24.21 24.25
N GLU A 87 -9.04 23.05 24.01
CA GLU A 87 -10.24 22.60 24.73
C GLU A 87 -9.99 22.48 26.24
N SER A 88 -8.81 21.98 26.61
CA SER A 88 -8.42 21.86 28.01
C SER A 88 -8.27 23.22 28.67
N GLN A 89 -7.74 24.21 27.97
CA GLN A 89 -7.60 25.57 28.47
C GLN A 89 -8.96 26.27 28.63
N GLU A 90 -9.85 26.06 27.71
CA GLU A 90 -11.21 26.63 27.79
C GLU A 90 -11.99 26.04 28.95
N SER A 91 -11.78 24.77 29.29
CA SER A 91 -12.49 24.15 30.40
C SER A 91 -12.04 24.63 31.78
N ASP A 92 -10.82 25.20 31.88
CA ASP A 92 -10.28 25.74 33.10
C ASP A 92 -10.72 27.18 33.38
N SER A 93 -11.35 27.78 32.43
CA SER A 93 -11.92 29.14 32.62
C SER A 93 -13.40 29.08 33.01
#